data_98f594793bdaf187e63930d7d9939463
#
_entry.id   98f594793bdaf187e63930d7d9939463
#
_cell.length_a   1.000
_cell.length_b   1.000
_cell.length_c   1.000
_cell.angle_alpha   90.00
_cell.angle_beta   90.00
_cell.angle_gamma   90.00
#
_symmetry.space_group_name_H-M   'P 1'
#
loop_
_entity.id
_entity.type
_entity.pdbx_description
1 polymer ?
#
loop_
_entity_poly.entity_id
_entity_poly.type
_entity_poly.pdbx_seq_one_letter_code
_entity_poly.pdbx_strand_id
1 'polypeptide(L)'
;MKRIAWIPLVLVVVLASMVVTAQQPAADLILSNGKIITVDDRFSIAQAVAVRGDRVVAVGTNQEINRLAGPNTRRVDLRGKAVVPGMIDNHAHFQEEGAYWTLELRFDGVDTRKQALELIRAKAAATPNSGWVFNFGGWSPDQFSDDKKPFTREELDKVAPNNPVFLQFTRSHQYLNSKAIDTLGLEKRTEPWIERDARGRATGITGVAGR
;
A
#
# COMPACT_ATOMS: atom_id res chain seq x y z
N MET A 1 40.54 -43.02 -64.89
CA MET A 1 40.69 -42.27 -63.61
C MET A 1 39.33 -41.86 -63.08
N LYS A 2 38.76 -42.59 -62.07
CA LYS A 2 37.45 -42.33 -61.51
C LYS A 2 37.64 -41.50 -60.20
N ARG A 3 37.24 -40.24 -60.22
CA ARG A 3 37.18 -39.40 -59.03
C ARG A 3 35.85 -39.64 -58.32
N ILE A 4 35.89 -40.30 -57.18
CA ILE A 4 34.79 -40.62 -56.38
C ILE A 4 34.36 -39.34 -55.64
N ALA A 5 33.09 -38.91 -55.82
CA ALA A 5 32.50 -37.77 -55.15
C ALA A 5 32.02 -38.17 -53.79
N TRP A 6 32.83 -37.92 -52.76
CA TRP A 6 32.53 -38.20 -51.36
C TRP A 6 32.07 -36.95 -50.57
N ILE A 7 32.02 -35.80 -51.20
CA ILE A 7 31.75 -34.51 -50.56
C ILE A 7 30.29 -34.28 -50.16
N PRO A 8 29.22 -34.77 -50.88
CA PRO A 8 27.87 -34.45 -50.47
C PRO A 8 27.36 -35.24 -49.24
N LEU A 9 27.94 -36.43 -48.95
CA LEU A 9 27.46 -37.27 -47.84
C LEU A 9 27.88 -36.72 -46.47
N VAL A 10 29.05 -36.11 -46.35
CA VAL A 10 29.56 -35.53 -45.11
C VAL A 10 28.81 -34.26 -44.73
N LEU A 11 28.39 -33.46 -45.73
CA LEU A 11 27.65 -32.22 -45.52
C LEU A 11 26.23 -32.46 -45.02
N VAL A 12 25.56 -33.54 -45.43
CA VAL A 12 24.19 -33.93 -44.98
C VAL A 12 24.23 -34.45 -43.54
N VAL A 13 25.27 -35.16 -43.12
CA VAL A 13 25.41 -35.66 -41.73
C VAL A 13 25.72 -34.53 -40.77
N VAL A 14 26.47 -33.47 -41.14
CA VAL A 14 26.76 -32.30 -40.31
C VAL A 14 25.56 -31.39 -40.13
N LEU A 15 24.68 -31.26 -41.15
CA LEU A 15 23.44 -30.49 -41.04
C LEU A 15 22.34 -31.18 -40.23
N ALA A 16 22.35 -32.51 -40.15
CA ALA A 16 21.39 -33.25 -39.33
C ALA A 16 21.68 -33.22 -37.83
N SER A 17 22.90 -32.86 -37.42
CA SER A 17 23.30 -32.83 -36.01
C SER A 17 23.11 -31.49 -35.30
N MET A 18 22.54 -30.45 -35.93
CA MET A 18 22.38 -29.10 -35.35
C MET A 18 20.98 -28.76 -34.87
N VAL A 19 20.04 -29.67 -34.82
CA VAL A 19 18.73 -29.44 -34.18
C VAL A 19 18.70 -30.19 -32.84
N VAL A 20 19.66 -29.90 -31.97
CA VAL A 20 19.41 -30.10 -30.52
C VAL A 20 18.57 -28.89 -30.11
N THR A 21 17.25 -29.02 -30.22
CA THR A 21 16.33 -28.16 -29.53
C THR A 21 16.64 -28.32 -28.06
N ALA A 22 17.31 -27.34 -27.46
CA ALA A 22 17.49 -27.25 -26.01
C ALA A 22 16.10 -27.24 -25.41
N GLN A 23 15.65 -28.40 -24.97
CA GLN A 23 14.36 -28.55 -24.33
C GLN A 23 14.43 -27.71 -23.05
N GLN A 24 13.69 -26.62 -23.03
CA GLN A 24 13.67 -25.77 -21.85
C GLN A 24 13.29 -26.63 -20.62
N PRO A 25 14.03 -26.52 -19.51
CA PRO A 25 13.70 -27.25 -18.32
C PRO A 25 12.24 -27.01 -17.93
N ALA A 26 11.55 -28.05 -17.46
CA ALA A 26 10.16 -27.96 -17.05
C ALA A 26 9.95 -26.92 -15.94
N ALA A 27 8.75 -26.37 -15.89
CA ALA A 27 8.34 -25.49 -14.79
C ALA A 27 8.10 -26.29 -13.51
N ASP A 28 8.41 -25.70 -12.35
CA ASP A 28 8.12 -26.32 -11.05
C ASP A 28 6.66 -26.10 -10.65
N LEU A 29 6.09 -24.95 -11.04
CA LEU A 29 4.70 -24.58 -10.74
C LEU A 29 4.06 -23.95 -11.98
N ILE A 30 2.83 -24.38 -12.26
CA ILE A 30 1.95 -23.73 -13.23
C ILE A 30 0.64 -23.36 -12.54
N LEU A 31 0.28 -22.08 -12.65
CA LEU A 31 -1.05 -21.58 -12.31
C LEU A 31 -1.80 -21.36 -13.61
N SER A 32 -2.98 -21.96 -13.79
CA SER A 32 -3.76 -21.91 -15.04
C SER A 32 -5.25 -21.64 -14.78
N ASN A 33 -6.00 -21.40 -15.86
CA ASN A 33 -7.44 -21.09 -15.80
C ASN A 33 -7.77 -19.86 -14.94
N GLY A 34 -6.94 -18.81 -15.00
CA GLY A 34 -7.11 -17.60 -14.22
C GLY A 34 -7.08 -16.32 -15.04
N LYS A 35 -7.00 -15.21 -14.32
CA LYS A 35 -6.74 -13.87 -14.85
C LYS A 35 -5.39 -13.40 -14.31
N ILE A 36 -4.32 -13.62 -15.06
CA ILE A 36 -2.97 -13.19 -14.68
C ILE A 36 -2.80 -11.74 -15.11
N ILE A 37 -2.89 -10.82 -14.16
CA ILE A 37 -2.72 -9.39 -14.38
C ILE A 37 -1.23 -9.11 -14.34
N THR A 38 -0.62 -8.84 -15.51
CA THR A 38 0.84 -8.80 -15.64
C THR A 38 1.46 -7.52 -15.10
N VAL A 39 0.67 -6.44 -15.02
CA VAL A 39 1.13 -5.08 -14.64
C VAL A 39 2.30 -4.63 -15.55
N ASP A 40 2.30 -5.09 -16.81
CA ASP A 40 3.18 -4.58 -17.85
C ASP A 40 2.65 -3.22 -18.38
N ASP A 41 3.40 -2.54 -19.22
CA ASP A 41 3.04 -1.23 -19.79
C ASP A 41 1.69 -1.22 -20.52
N ARG A 42 1.18 -2.37 -20.94
CA ARG A 42 -0.11 -2.54 -21.61
C ARG A 42 -1.21 -3.06 -20.69
N PHE A 43 -0.92 -3.31 -19.42
CA PHE A 43 -1.85 -3.94 -18.46
C PHE A 43 -2.46 -5.23 -19.01
N SER A 44 -1.63 -6.07 -19.64
CA SER A 44 -2.06 -7.31 -20.28
C SER A 44 -2.66 -8.29 -19.26
N ILE A 45 -3.68 -9.02 -19.68
CA ILE A 45 -4.27 -10.10 -18.88
C ILE A 45 -4.04 -11.42 -19.62
N ALA A 46 -3.29 -12.32 -18.98
CA ALA A 46 -3.05 -13.68 -19.47
C ALA A 46 -3.94 -14.72 -18.74
N GLN A 47 -3.88 -15.98 -19.19
CA GLN A 47 -4.67 -17.07 -18.62
C GLN A 47 -3.88 -17.93 -17.65
N ALA A 48 -2.55 -17.96 -17.80
CA ALA A 48 -1.68 -18.83 -17.04
C ALA A 48 -0.27 -18.24 -16.86
N VAL A 49 0.43 -18.73 -15.84
CA VAL A 49 1.83 -18.39 -15.54
C VAL A 49 2.61 -19.64 -15.14
N ALA A 50 3.85 -19.75 -15.59
CA ALA A 50 4.80 -20.78 -15.21
C ALA A 50 5.95 -20.19 -14.38
N VAL A 51 6.31 -20.90 -13.31
CA VAL A 51 7.37 -20.53 -12.37
C VAL A 51 8.40 -21.66 -12.33
N ARG A 52 9.69 -21.29 -12.24
CA ARG A 52 10.82 -22.19 -12.01
C ARG A 52 11.74 -21.57 -10.97
N GLY A 53 11.97 -22.30 -9.88
CA GLY A 53 12.68 -21.75 -8.73
C GLY A 53 11.98 -20.50 -8.20
N ASP A 54 12.70 -19.41 -8.19
CA ASP A 54 12.25 -18.08 -7.75
C ASP A 54 11.80 -17.17 -8.91
N ARG A 55 11.65 -17.71 -10.15
CA ARG A 55 11.41 -16.88 -11.33
C ARG A 55 10.15 -17.27 -12.09
N VAL A 56 9.42 -16.26 -12.53
CA VAL A 56 8.41 -16.41 -13.57
C VAL A 56 9.13 -16.62 -14.90
N VAL A 57 8.91 -17.78 -15.54
CA VAL A 57 9.59 -18.15 -16.78
C VAL A 57 8.73 -17.97 -18.01
N ALA A 58 7.41 -17.94 -17.87
CA ALA A 58 6.47 -17.63 -18.95
C ALA A 58 5.11 -17.19 -18.41
N VAL A 59 4.46 -16.31 -19.17
CA VAL A 59 3.07 -15.87 -18.98
C VAL A 59 2.38 -15.93 -20.33
N GLY A 60 1.15 -16.45 -20.41
CA GLY A 60 0.45 -16.58 -21.68
C GLY A 60 -0.89 -17.29 -21.57
N THR A 61 -1.29 -17.93 -22.67
CA THR A 61 -2.49 -18.77 -22.70
C THR A 61 -2.31 -20.07 -21.92
N ASN A 62 -3.41 -20.68 -21.49
CA ASN A 62 -3.38 -22.00 -20.86
C ASN A 62 -2.63 -23.03 -21.71
N GLN A 63 -2.85 -23.00 -23.02
CA GLN A 63 -2.25 -23.97 -23.94
C GLN A 63 -0.72 -23.82 -24.00
N GLU A 64 -0.23 -22.60 -24.13
CA GLU A 64 1.21 -22.30 -24.18
C GLU A 64 1.91 -22.70 -22.90
N ILE A 65 1.36 -22.28 -21.76
CA ILE A 65 1.97 -22.49 -20.44
C ILE A 65 1.96 -23.95 -20.04
N ASN A 66 0.87 -24.68 -20.33
CA ASN A 66 0.79 -26.11 -19.99
C ASN A 66 1.82 -26.98 -20.74
N ARG A 67 2.37 -26.53 -21.87
CA ARG A 67 3.47 -27.22 -22.60
C ARG A 67 4.79 -27.21 -21.81
N LEU A 68 4.95 -26.30 -20.86
CA LEU A 68 6.13 -26.21 -20.02
C LEU A 68 6.09 -27.15 -18.82
N ALA A 69 5.02 -27.91 -18.67
CA ALA A 69 4.89 -28.85 -17.55
C ALA A 69 5.73 -30.10 -17.77
N GLY A 70 6.37 -30.57 -16.74
CA GLY A 70 7.04 -31.86 -16.63
C GLY A 70 6.33 -32.80 -15.63
N PRO A 71 6.87 -33.99 -15.40
CA PRO A 71 6.27 -34.97 -14.52
C PRO A 71 6.15 -34.51 -13.06
N ASN A 72 7.04 -33.62 -12.62
CA ASN A 72 7.07 -33.10 -11.25
C ASN A 72 6.46 -31.69 -11.11
N THR A 73 5.88 -31.15 -12.18
CA THR A 73 5.28 -29.80 -12.14
C THR A 73 4.03 -29.80 -11.26
N ARG A 74 4.01 -28.97 -10.25
CA ARG A 74 2.80 -28.66 -9.46
C ARG A 74 1.86 -27.83 -10.32
N ARG A 75 0.60 -28.26 -10.44
CA ARG A 75 -0.43 -27.54 -11.20
C ARG A 75 -1.51 -27.04 -10.26
N VAL A 76 -1.90 -25.77 -10.40
CA VAL A 76 -2.97 -25.12 -9.65
C VAL A 76 -4.00 -24.59 -10.63
N ASP A 77 -5.22 -25.07 -10.51
CA ASP A 77 -6.38 -24.53 -11.23
C ASP A 77 -6.91 -23.31 -10.46
N LEU A 78 -6.80 -22.13 -11.07
CA LEU A 78 -7.21 -20.87 -10.49
C LEU A 78 -8.73 -20.65 -10.49
N ARG A 79 -9.48 -21.43 -11.30
CA ARG A 79 -10.96 -21.33 -11.41
C ARG A 79 -11.44 -19.90 -11.64
N GLY A 80 -10.78 -19.17 -12.53
CA GLY A 80 -11.11 -17.78 -12.87
C GLY A 80 -10.60 -16.71 -11.89
N LYS A 81 -9.91 -17.10 -10.81
CA LYS A 81 -9.34 -16.14 -9.85
C LYS A 81 -8.25 -15.28 -10.48
N ALA A 82 -8.15 -14.04 -9.99
CA ALA A 82 -7.08 -13.14 -10.38
C ALA A 82 -5.76 -13.49 -9.66
N VAL A 83 -4.66 -13.32 -10.38
CA VAL A 83 -3.29 -13.37 -9.85
C VAL A 83 -2.62 -12.07 -10.23
N VAL A 84 -1.98 -11.42 -9.25
CA VAL A 84 -1.22 -10.20 -9.41
C VAL A 84 0.22 -10.42 -8.93
N PRO A 85 1.20 -9.62 -9.36
CA PRO A 85 2.52 -9.59 -8.72
C PRO A 85 2.39 -9.28 -7.22
N GLY A 86 3.36 -9.70 -6.43
CA GLY A 86 3.44 -9.33 -5.02
C GLY A 86 3.45 -7.81 -4.87
N MET A 87 2.70 -7.31 -3.89
CA MET A 87 2.65 -5.87 -3.61
C MET A 87 3.96 -5.42 -2.98
N ILE A 88 4.50 -4.30 -3.48
CA ILE A 88 5.68 -3.64 -2.93
C ILE A 88 5.24 -2.24 -2.53
N ASP A 89 5.22 -1.97 -1.22
CA ASP A 89 4.95 -0.62 -0.71
C ASP A 89 6.24 0.19 -0.71
N ASN A 90 6.31 1.17 -1.62
CA ASN A 90 7.47 2.05 -1.76
C ASN A 90 7.41 3.28 -0.84
N HIS A 91 6.30 3.46 -0.12
CA HIS A 91 6.07 4.64 0.71
C HIS A 91 5.33 4.23 1.99
N ALA A 92 6.06 3.61 2.90
CA ALA A 92 5.54 3.17 4.19
C ALA A 92 6.21 3.93 5.35
N HIS A 93 5.41 4.28 6.34
CA HIS A 93 5.84 4.93 7.59
C HIS A 93 5.91 3.95 8.76
N PHE A 94 6.24 2.67 8.51
CA PHE A 94 6.11 1.61 9.50
C PHE A 94 6.94 1.82 10.78
N GLN A 95 8.06 2.56 10.71
CA GLN A 95 8.87 2.88 11.89
C GLN A 95 8.16 3.88 12.81
N GLU A 96 7.58 4.94 12.23
CA GLU A 96 6.80 5.94 12.97
C GLU A 96 5.56 5.29 13.59
N GLU A 97 4.79 4.57 12.79
CA GLU A 97 3.59 3.85 13.21
C GLU A 97 3.90 2.80 14.28
N GLY A 98 4.95 1.99 14.10
CA GLY A 98 5.36 0.96 15.07
C GLY A 98 5.78 1.54 16.41
N ALA A 99 6.44 2.69 16.44
CA ALA A 99 6.88 3.35 17.67
C ALA A 99 5.71 3.84 18.54
N TYR A 100 4.61 4.27 17.92
CA TYR A 100 3.48 4.90 18.61
C TYR A 100 2.21 4.06 18.61
N TRP A 101 2.19 2.91 17.97
CA TRP A 101 1.03 2.04 17.77
C TRP A 101 0.16 1.82 19.02
N THR A 102 0.80 1.58 20.14
CA THR A 102 0.08 1.32 21.43
C THR A 102 -0.28 2.59 22.19
N LEU A 103 0.34 3.71 21.85
CA LEU A 103 0.17 4.98 22.57
C LEU A 103 -0.83 5.90 21.89
N GLU A 104 -0.85 5.93 20.56
CA GLU A 104 -1.70 6.81 19.79
C GLU A 104 -3.18 6.39 19.83
N LEU A 105 -4.04 7.35 19.53
CA LEU A 105 -5.44 7.11 19.22
C LEU A 105 -5.58 6.69 17.76
N ARG A 106 -6.30 5.61 17.48
CA ARG A 106 -6.48 5.11 16.13
C ARG A 106 -7.94 5.15 15.70
N PHE A 107 -8.16 5.50 14.41
CA PHE A 107 -9.50 5.56 13.81
C PHE A 107 -9.75 4.42 12.81
N ASP A 108 -9.01 3.31 12.91
CA ASP A 108 -9.23 2.13 12.06
C ASP A 108 -10.62 1.55 12.34
N GLY A 109 -11.41 1.37 11.28
CA GLY A 109 -12.77 0.85 11.38
C GLY A 109 -13.78 1.79 12.05
N VAL A 110 -13.45 3.07 12.18
CA VAL A 110 -14.36 4.10 12.71
C VAL A 110 -15.14 4.71 11.57
N ASP A 111 -16.42 4.38 11.48
CA ASP A 111 -17.27 4.75 10.34
C ASP A 111 -18.01 6.09 10.52
N THR A 112 -18.03 6.65 11.74
CA THR A 112 -18.73 7.91 12.00
C THR A 112 -17.87 8.89 12.80
N ARG A 113 -18.04 10.17 12.50
CA ARG A 113 -17.40 11.28 13.23
C ARG A 113 -17.81 11.30 14.71
N LYS A 114 -19.06 10.93 15.01
CA LYS A 114 -19.55 10.77 16.37
C LYS A 114 -18.74 9.71 17.14
N GLN A 115 -18.50 8.54 16.55
CA GLN A 115 -17.66 7.50 17.16
C GLN A 115 -16.23 7.99 17.38
N ALA A 116 -15.66 8.73 16.42
CA ALA A 116 -14.33 9.31 16.56
C ALA A 116 -14.23 10.25 17.78
N LEU A 117 -15.22 11.15 17.97
CA LEU A 117 -15.29 12.02 19.14
C LEU A 117 -15.46 11.25 20.45
N GLU A 118 -16.21 10.15 20.45
CA GLU A 118 -16.35 9.26 21.62
C GLU A 118 -15.03 8.56 21.96
N LEU A 119 -14.28 8.11 20.95
CA LEU A 119 -12.95 7.52 21.16
C LEU A 119 -11.95 8.55 21.71
N ILE A 120 -11.95 9.79 21.22
CA ILE A 120 -11.12 10.87 21.75
C ILE A 120 -11.46 11.08 23.22
N ARG A 121 -12.74 11.15 23.58
CA ARG A 121 -13.20 11.31 24.96
C ARG A 121 -12.73 10.15 25.84
N ALA A 122 -12.90 8.91 25.39
CA ALA A 122 -12.49 7.73 26.13
C ALA A 122 -10.97 7.69 26.35
N LYS A 123 -10.19 8.02 25.31
CA LYS A 123 -8.73 8.11 25.41
C LYS A 123 -8.30 9.21 26.37
N ALA A 124 -8.92 10.39 26.31
CA ALA A 124 -8.65 11.48 27.25
C ALA A 124 -8.96 11.09 28.71
N ALA A 125 -10.07 10.42 28.95
CA ALA A 125 -10.43 9.93 30.30
C ALA A 125 -9.43 8.89 30.84
N ALA A 126 -8.83 8.08 29.97
CA ALA A 126 -7.82 7.08 30.33
C ALA A 126 -6.39 7.64 30.39
N THR A 127 -6.18 8.88 29.94
CA THR A 127 -4.88 9.54 29.92
C THR A 127 -4.76 10.47 31.13
N PRO A 128 -3.65 10.48 31.90
CA PRO A 128 -3.46 11.42 33.00
C PRO A 128 -3.68 12.87 32.56
N ASN A 129 -4.15 13.73 33.46
CA ASN A 129 -4.35 15.15 33.18
C ASN A 129 -3.06 15.77 32.61
N SER A 130 -3.19 16.58 31.57
CA SER A 130 -2.11 17.16 30.79
C SER A 130 -1.28 16.18 29.96
N GLY A 131 -1.58 14.87 29.98
CA GLY A 131 -1.05 13.90 29.02
C GLY A 131 -1.67 14.09 27.64
N TRP A 132 -0.88 13.88 26.60
CA TRP A 132 -1.33 14.07 25.22
C TRP A 132 -2.28 12.96 24.74
N VAL A 133 -3.33 13.37 24.07
CA VAL A 133 -4.17 12.52 23.22
C VAL A 133 -3.79 12.84 21.77
N PHE A 134 -3.16 11.90 21.10
CA PHE A 134 -2.64 12.18 19.77
C PHE A 134 -2.90 11.03 18.78
N ASN A 135 -2.90 11.39 17.51
CA ASN A 135 -2.95 10.48 16.36
C ASN A 135 -2.02 11.02 15.28
N PHE A 136 -1.22 10.16 14.68
CA PHE A 136 -0.25 10.52 13.63
C PHE A 136 -0.74 10.17 12.21
N GLY A 137 -2.03 10.11 11.98
CA GLY A 137 -2.60 9.89 10.66
C GLY A 137 -3.36 8.57 10.53
N GLY A 138 -3.40 8.02 9.31
CA GLY A 138 -4.11 6.77 9.04
C GLY A 138 -5.64 6.92 9.01
N TRP A 139 -6.15 8.15 8.83
CA TRP A 139 -7.58 8.44 8.75
C TRP A 139 -7.86 9.62 7.80
N SER A 140 -9.12 9.75 7.41
CA SER A 140 -9.62 10.86 6.59
C SER A 140 -11.03 11.25 7.04
N PRO A 141 -11.40 12.54 7.03
CA PRO A 141 -12.81 12.93 7.20
C PRO A 141 -13.77 12.22 6.24
N ASP A 142 -13.28 11.82 5.05
CA ASP A 142 -14.09 11.13 4.04
C ASP A 142 -14.53 9.71 4.46
N GLN A 143 -13.86 9.09 5.43
CA GLN A 143 -14.29 7.80 5.97
C GLN A 143 -15.57 7.88 6.79
N PHE A 144 -15.92 9.06 7.31
CA PHE A 144 -17.10 9.23 8.15
C PHE A 144 -18.38 9.34 7.33
N SER A 145 -19.35 8.49 7.62
CA SER A 145 -20.62 8.41 6.93
C SER A 145 -21.64 9.47 7.37
N ASP A 146 -21.49 9.99 8.60
CA ASP A 146 -22.42 10.95 9.22
C ASP A 146 -22.07 12.42 8.97
N ASP A 147 -20.79 12.80 9.11
CA ASP A 147 -20.34 14.17 8.91
C ASP A 147 -18.85 14.18 8.50
N LYS A 148 -18.58 14.63 7.28
CA LYS A 148 -17.22 14.69 6.70
C LYS A 148 -16.46 15.98 7.00
N LYS A 149 -16.95 16.81 7.92
CA LYS A 149 -16.27 18.05 8.28
C LYS A 149 -15.01 17.79 9.10
N PRO A 150 -14.03 18.68 9.00
CA PRO A 150 -12.89 18.70 9.91
C PRO A 150 -13.32 18.80 11.39
N PHE A 151 -12.46 18.32 12.29
CA PHE A 151 -12.67 18.58 13.72
C PHE A 151 -12.39 20.05 14.03
N THR A 152 -13.21 20.63 14.91
CA THR A 152 -13.00 22.00 15.37
C THR A 152 -12.35 22.03 16.77
N ARG A 153 -11.68 23.14 17.07
CA ARG A 153 -11.09 23.40 18.38
C ARG A 153 -12.11 23.19 19.51
N GLU A 154 -13.31 23.75 19.34
CA GLU A 154 -14.38 23.74 20.32
C GLU A 154 -14.96 22.32 20.56
N GLU A 155 -15.03 21.49 19.53
CA GLU A 155 -15.46 20.10 19.67
C GLU A 155 -14.42 19.28 20.42
N LEU A 156 -13.16 19.45 20.10
CA LEU A 156 -12.06 18.78 20.79
C LEU A 156 -11.96 19.24 22.26
N ASP A 157 -12.21 20.51 22.56
CA ASP A 157 -12.29 21.03 23.93
C ASP A 157 -13.39 20.35 24.73
N LYS A 158 -14.56 20.09 24.11
CA LYS A 158 -15.68 19.42 24.79
C LYS A 158 -15.41 17.95 25.12
N VAL A 159 -14.63 17.26 24.31
CA VAL A 159 -14.34 15.83 24.50
C VAL A 159 -13.06 15.56 25.30
N ALA A 160 -12.13 16.51 25.34
CA ALA A 160 -10.85 16.40 26.04
C ALA A 160 -10.45 17.73 26.71
N PRO A 161 -11.21 18.23 27.70
CA PRO A 161 -10.96 19.56 28.29
C PRO A 161 -9.66 19.65 29.07
N ASN A 162 -9.15 18.55 29.61
CA ASN A 162 -7.98 18.51 30.49
C ASN A 162 -6.70 18.02 29.79
N ASN A 163 -6.81 17.53 28.57
CA ASN A 163 -5.72 16.92 27.83
C ASN A 163 -5.42 17.70 26.53
N PRO A 164 -4.17 17.97 26.19
CA PRO A 164 -3.83 18.47 24.87
C PRO A 164 -4.14 17.41 23.82
N VAL A 165 -4.85 17.80 22.75
CA VAL A 165 -5.24 16.94 21.65
C VAL A 165 -4.48 17.35 20.40
N PHE A 166 -3.88 16.38 19.69
CA PHE A 166 -3.23 16.53 18.42
C PHE A 166 -3.69 15.42 17.48
N LEU A 167 -4.41 15.78 16.42
CA LEU A 167 -4.89 14.83 15.40
C LEU A 167 -4.28 15.20 14.05
N GLN A 168 -3.38 14.40 13.55
CA GLN A 168 -2.79 14.59 12.23
C GLN A 168 -3.69 13.94 11.17
N PHE A 169 -4.21 14.74 10.24
CA PHE A 169 -4.89 14.21 9.04
C PHE A 169 -3.87 13.94 7.93
N THR A 170 -3.03 14.93 7.64
CA THR A 170 -1.89 14.83 6.73
C THR A 170 -0.70 15.54 7.35
N ARG A 171 0.48 15.44 6.74
CA ARG A 171 1.64 16.22 7.22
C ARG A 171 1.41 17.75 7.19
N SER A 172 0.47 18.21 6.36
CA SER A 172 0.10 19.62 6.21
C SER A 172 -1.22 20.02 6.87
N HIS A 173 -1.88 19.12 7.62
CA HIS A 173 -3.12 19.44 8.32
C HIS A 173 -3.19 18.67 9.64
N GLN A 174 -3.21 19.42 10.74
CA GLN A 174 -3.40 18.91 12.08
C GLN A 174 -4.53 19.68 12.76
N TYR A 175 -5.24 19.00 13.66
CA TYR A 175 -6.33 19.58 14.46
C TYR A 175 -5.93 19.55 15.94
N LEU A 176 -6.05 20.69 16.60
CA LEU A 176 -5.66 20.88 18.00
C LEU A 176 -6.80 21.50 18.78
N ASN A 177 -6.89 21.12 20.06
CA ASN A 177 -7.77 21.78 21.01
C ASN A 177 -7.07 22.97 21.69
N SER A 178 -7.82 23.72 22.50
CA SER A 178 -7.28 24.87 23.27
C SER A 178 -6.11 24.48 24.17
N LYS A 179 -6.19 23.32 24.79
CA LYS A 179 -5.13 22.85 25.70
C LYS A 179 -3.82 22.57 24.96
N ALA A 180 -3.89 22.04 23.75
CA ALA A 180 -2.69 21.85 22.87
C ALA A 180 -2.12 23.19 22.42
N ILE A 181 -2.97 24.14 21.99
CA ILE A 181 -2.56 25.49 21.59
C ILE A 181 -1.82 26.19 22.73
N ASP A 182 -2.36 26.13 23.95
CA ASP A 182 -1.75 26.73 25.15
C ASP A 182 -0.42 26.05 25.50
N THR A 183 -0.40 24.72 25.48
CA THR A 183 0.80 23.94 25.83
C THR A 183 1.96 24.22 24.85
N LEU A 184 1.65 24.43 23.57
CA LEU A 184 2.63 24.73 22.52
C LEU A 184 2.91 26.24 22.37
N GLY A 185 2.17 27.10 23.08
CA GLY A 185 2.31 28.54 23.02
C GLY A 185 1.93 29.16 21.67
N LEU A 186 1.03 28.52 20.91
CA LEU A 186 0.73 28.88 19.52
C LEU A 186 0.05 30.25 19.38
N GLU A 187 -0.65 30.73 20.39
CA GLU A 187 -1.25 32.07 20.34
C GLU A 187 -0.21 33.21 20.23
N LYS A 188 1.00 32.99 20.76
CA LYS A 188 2.12 33.97 20.75
C LYS A 188 3.03 33.84 19.52
N ARG A 189 2.82 32.80 18.70
CA ARG A 189 3.64 32.53 17.53
C ARG A 189 3.03 33.21 16.30
N THR A 190 3.86 33.54 15.31
CA THR A 190 3.43 34.27 14.10
C THR A 190 3.66 33.49 12.80
N GLU A 191 4.07 32.25 12.90
CA GLU A 191 4.40 31.43 11.75
C GLU A 191 3.16 31.18 10.87
N PRO A 192 3.32 31.19 9.54
CA PRO A 192 2.21 31.14 8.59
C PRO A 192 1.48 29.78 8.56
N TRP A 193 2.08 28.74 9.13
CA TRP A 193 1.46 27.42 9.23
C TRP A 193 0.42 27.30 10.37
N ILE A 194 0.24 28.35 11.18
CA ILE A 194 -0.80 28.44 12.21
C ILE A 194 -2.00 29.18 11.59
N GLU A 195 -3.12 28.48 11.38
CA GLU A 195 -4.32 29.13 10.90
C GLU A 195 -4.94 30.02 12.00
N ARG A 196 -5.35 31.24 11.59
CA ARG A 196 -5.95 32.22 12.49
C ARG A 196 -7.29 32.70 12.01
N ASP A 197 -8.19 32.97 12.94
CA ASP A 197 -9.47 33.61 12.66
C ASP A 197 -9.32 35.11 12.37
N ALA A 198 -10.43 35.76 12.00
CA ALA A 198 -10.45 37.21 11.72
C ALA A 198 -10.04 38.08 12.93
N ARG A 199 -9.98 37.52 14.13
CA ARG A 199 -9.54 38.18 15.36
C ARG A 199 -8.09 37.90 15.71
N GLY A 200 -7.37 37.18 14.84
CA GLY A 200 -5.98 36.78 15.04
C GLY A 200 -5.77 35.61 15.99
N ARG A 201 -6.82 34.92 16.46
CA ARG A 201 -6.71 33.75 17.36
C ARG A 201 -6.45 32.47 16.59
N ALA A 202 -5.63 31.59 17.11
CA ALA A 202 -5.40 30.27 16.51
C ALA A 202 -6.71 29.45 16.43
N THR A 203 -7.07 28.97 15.24
CA THR A 203 -8.30 28.21 15.01
C THR A 203 -8.22 26.77 15.54
N GLY A 204 -7.01 26.29 15.82
CA GLY A 204 -6.75 24.88 16.11
C GLY A 204 -6.29 24.09 14.88
N ILE A 205 -6.23 24.69 13.71
CA ILE A 205 -5.69 24.07 12.49
C ILE A 205 -4.24 24.55 12.31
N THR A 206 -3.35 23.60 12.07
CA THR A 206 -1.94 23.86 11.81
C THR A 206 -1.46 23.11 10.58
N GLY A 207 -0.26 23.47 10.09
CA GLY A 207 0.34 22.83 8.93
C GLY A 207 -0.13 23.35 7.58
N VAL A 208 -0.99 24.36 7.55
CA VAL A 208 -1.49 25.02 6.32
C VAL A 208 -0.39 25.96 5.78
N ALA A 209 0.77 25.42 5.43
CA ALA A 209 1.83 26.23 4.84
C ALA A 209 1.52 26.47 3.35
N GLY A 210 1.12 27.72 3.05
CA GLY A 210 1.16 28.27 1.70
C GLY A 210 0.17 27.66 0.70
N ARG A 211 -0.99 28.27 0.55
CA ARG A 211 -1.67 28.30 -0.74
C ARG A 211 -1.03 29.38 -1.62
#